data_c8a7ecf0b4eb55a33178e503504e0501
#
_entry.id   c8a7ecf0b4eb55a33178e503504e0501
#
_cell.length_a   1.000
_cell.length_b   1.000
_cell.length_c   1.000
_cell.angle_alpha   90.00
_cell.angle_beta   90.00
_cell.angle_gamma   90.00
#
_symmetry.space_group_name_H-M   'P 1'
#
loop_
_entity.id
_entity.type
_entity.pdbx_description
1 polymer ?
#
loop_
_entity_poly.entity_id
_entity_poly.type
_entity_poly.pdbx_seq_one_letter_code
_entity_poly.pdbx_strand_id
1 'polypeptide(L)'
;MSEYTGYKGSSLEFLKTNKILIGDSVKILADITYSGIIMPRYEHSDDKHIVLKLKSGYNIGLEIEKIEKIEKIEKNPSIEKNIETNQKIEKNNNLPNILLLSTGGTIASKIDYRTGAVTPILTAEELNSSVPELGKIANIDTKVLFSEYSENIMPKHWLKIAETVKEYSKSDYSGIIIAHGTDTMHYTSSYLSFSLAGFPIPIALVGSQRSSDRAS
;
A
#
# COMPACT_ATOMS: atom_id res chain seq x y z
N MET A 1 -10.83 15.53 -8.96
CA MET A 1 -9.66 15.35 -9.83
C MET A 1 -10.13 14.87 -11.19
N SER A 2 -9.46 15.27 -12.28
CA SER A 2 -9.92 14.87 -13.62
C SER A 2 -9.73 13.37 -13.83
N GLU A 3 -10.66 12.73 -14.54
CA GLU A 3 -10.64 11.30 -14.90
C GLU A 3 -9.39 10.90 -15.73
N TYR A 4 -8.59 11.89 -16.15
CA TYR A 4 -7.44 11.76 -17.03
C TYR A 4 -6.20 12.50 -16.52
N THR A 5 -6.00 12.55 -15.20
CA THR A 5 -4.91 13.32 -14.57
C THR A 5 -3.55 13.06 -15.22
N GLY A 6 -2.90 14.13 -15.72
CA GLY A 6 -1.57 14.11 -16.32
C GLY A 6 -1.51 13.67 -17.78
N TYR A 7 -2.63 13.23 -18.38
CA TYR A 7 -2.72 12.97 -19.81
C TYR A 7 -3.11 14.22 -20.59
N LYS A 8 -2.45 14.44 -21.73
CA LYS A 8 -2.67 15.58 -22.62
C LYS A 8 -2.49 15.17 -24.08
N GLY A 9 -2.86 16.05 -25.02
CA GLY A 9 -2.66 15.84 -26.46
C GLY A 9 -3.14 14.47 -26.93
N SER A 10 -2.32 13.80 -27.72
CA SER A 10 -2.62 12.54 -28.39
C SER A 10 -2.97 11.40 -27.41
N SER A 11 -2.27 11.32 -26.27
CA SER A 11 -2.54 10.28 -25.27
C SER A 11 -3.89 10.47 -24.58
N LEU A 12 -4.31 11.71 -24.34
CA LEU A 12 -5.64 12.03 -23.82
C LEU A 12 -6.74 11.68 -24.82
N GLU A 13 -6.55 12.06 -26.08
CA GLU A 13 -7.50 11.74 -27.15
C GLU A 13 -7.65 10.23 -27.35
N PHE A 14 -6.52 9.50 -27.31
CA PHE A 14 -6.50 8.05 -27.40
C PHE A 14 -7.34 7.40 -26.30
N LEU A 15 -7.14 7.81 -25.04
CA LEU A 15 -7.91 7.27 -23.90
C LEU A 15 -9.40 7.61 -24.02
N LYS A 16 -9.76 8.84 -24.41
CA LYS A 16 -11.14 9.28 -24.60
C LYS A 16 -11.84 8.50 -25.70
N THR A 17 -11.18 8.36 -26.86
CA THR A 17 -11.73 7.63 -28.02
C THR A 17 -12.04 6.19 -27.69
N ASN A 18 -11.17 5.54 -26.91
CA ASN A 18 -11.34 4.16 -26.46
C ASN A 18 -12.19 4.03 -25.20
N LYS A 19 -12.69 5.13 -24.63
CA LYS A 19 -13.49 5.18 -23.37
C LYS A 19 -12.79 4.52 -22.19
N ILE A 20 -11.49 4.71 -22.10
CA ILE A 20 -10.63 4.16 -21.03
C ILE A 20 -10.31 5.27 -20.02
N LEU A 21 -10.49 4.98 -18.74
CA LEU A 21 -10.22 5.89 -17.63
C LEU A 21 -8.99 5.43 -16.83
N ILE A 22 -8.39 6.35 -16.07
CA ILE A 22 -7.40 5.99 -15.05
C ILE A 22 -8.04 5.03 -14.05
N GLY A 23 -7.31 3.95 -13.73
CA GLY A 23 -7.80 2.89 -12.86
C GLY A 23 -8.54 1.75 -13.59
N ASP A 24 -8.81 1.90 -14.88
CA ASP A 24 -9.40 0.80 -15.65
C ASP A 24 -8.40 -0.32 -15.88
N SER A 25 -8.87 -1.55 -15.72
CA SER A 25 -8.15 -2.74 -16.15
C SER A 25 -8.29 -2.92 -17.66
N VAL A 26 -7.17 -3.05 -18.35
CA VAL A 26 -7.14 -3.14 -19.80
C VAL A 26 -6.24 -4.27 -20.28
N LYS A 27 -6.57 -4.76 -21.48
CA LYS A 27 -5.72 -5.63 -22.29
C LYS A 27 -5.31 -4.85 -23.54
N ILE A 28 -4.00 -4.76 -23.77
CA ILE A 28 -3.40 -3.97 -24.85
C ILE A 28 -2.62 -4.92 -25.74
N LEU A 29 -2.90 -4.91 -27.02
CA LEU A 29 -2.12 -5.56 -28.05
C LEU A 29 -1.21 -4.51 -28.68
N ALA A 30 0.10 -4.75 -28.59
CA ALA A 30 1.16 -4.00 -29.27
C ALA A 30 2.15 -5.01 -29.85
N ASP A 31 3.47 -4.87 -29.63
CA ASP A 31 4.48 -5.88 -29.95
C ASP A 31 4.19 -7.24 -29.28
N ILE A 32 3.70 -7.18 -28.05
CA ILE A 32 3.15 -8.32 -27.31
C ILE A 32 1.82 -7.87 -26.65
N THR A 33 1.15 -8.83 -26.03
CA THR A 33 -0.07 -8.52 -25.26
C THR A 33 0.27 -8.15 -23.82
N TYR A 34 -0.11 -6.95 -23.42
CA TYR A 34 0.00 -6.45 -22.06
C TYR A 34 -1.36 -6.48 -21.36
N SER A 35 -1.38 -6.79 -20.07
CA SER A 35 -2.58 -6.66 -19.24
C SER A 35 -2.22 -5.94 -17.95
N GLY A 36 -3.02 -4.94 -17.56
CA GLY A 36 -2.74 -4.15 -16.38
C GLY A 36 -3.76 -3.04 -16.16
N ILE A 37 -3.39 -2.09 -15.30
CA ILE A 37 -4.25 -0.97 -14.88
C ILE A 37 -3.65 0.33 -15.45
N ILE A 38 -4.50 1.17 -16.04
CA ILE A 38 -4.10 2.50 -16.52
C ILE A 38 -3.77 3.38 -15.32
N MET A 39 -2.54 3.92 -15.32
CA MET A 39 -2.01 4.75 -14.24
C MET A 39 -2.10 6.23 -14.59
N PRO A 40 -2.20 7.13 -13.59
CA PRO A 40 -2.06 8.57 -13.82
C PRO A 40 -0.63 8.90 -14.29
N ARG A 41 -0.48 10.06 -14.91
CA ARG A 41 0.83 10.60 -15.32
C ARG A 41 1.11 11.93 -14.65
N TYR A 42 2.36 12.33 -14.66
CA TYR A 42 2.66 13.68 -14.18
C TYR A 42 2.34 14.75 -15.23
N GLU A 43 2.14 15.98 -14.75
CA GLU A 43 1.80 17.14 -15.56
C GLU A 43 2.83 17.43 -16.68
N HIS A 44 4.11 17.20 -16.41
CA HIS A 44 5.20 17.46 -17.38
C HIS A 44 5.58 16.26 -18.25
N SER A 45 4.77 15.21 -18.28
CA SER A 45 5.01 14.06 -19.16
C SER A 45 4.74 14.41 -20.63
N ASP A 46 5.28 13.60 -21.55
CA ASP A 46 4.96 13.70 -22.98
C ASP A 46 3.48 13.37 -23.25
N ASP A 47 3.03 13.50 -24.49
CA ASP A 47 1.68 13.21 -24.93
C ASP A 47 1.56 11.95 -25.80
N LYS A 48 2.63 11.15 -25.92
CA LYS A 48 2.72 10.00 -26.82
C LYS A 48 2.54 8.65 -26.13
N HIS A 49 2.66 8.60 -24.81
CA HIS A 49 2.63 7.35 -24.07
C HIS A 49 1.44 7.27 -23.11
N ILE A 50 0.96 6.07 -22.91
CA ILE A 50 0.12 5.72 -21.76
C ILE A 50 0.92 4.89 -20.78
N VAL A 51 0.60 4.95 -19.49
CA VAL A 51 1.28 4.18 -18.45
C VAL A 51 0.38 3.07 -17.96
N LEU A 52 0.89 1.84 -18.03
CA LEU A 52 0.20 0.64 -17.61
C LEU A 52 0.93 0.00 -16.44
N LYS A 53 0.23 -0.25 -15.33
CA LYS A 53 0.74 -1.05 -14.24
C LYS A 53 0.46 -2.52 -14.52
N LEU A 54 1.51 -3.33 -14.60
CA LEU A 54 1.43 -4.77 -14.82
C LEU A 54 1.09 -5.51 -13.51
N LYS A 55 0.63 -6.76 -13.65
CA LYS A 55 0.42 -7.65 -12.49
C LYS A 55 1.69 -7.91 -11.68
N SER A 56 2.86 -7.80 -12.30
CA SER A 56 4.16 -7.87 -11.63
C SER A 56 4.48 -6.65 -10.75
N GLY A 57 3.60 -5.64 -10.73
CA GLY A 57 3.80 -4.41 -9.97
C GLY A 57 4.64 -3.34 -10.68
N TYR A 58 5.24 -3.64 -11.84
CA TYR A 58 5.99 -2.67 -12.63
C TYR A 58 5.06 -1.79 -13.47
N ASN A 59 5.43 -0.53 -13.60
CA ASN A 59 4.81 0.40 -14.54
C ASN A 59 5.61 0.40 -15.84
N ILE A 60 4.92 0.30 -16.97
CA ILE A 60 5.51 0.44 -18.30
C ILE A 60 4.85 1.58 -19.05
N GLY A 61 5.63 2.33 -19.83
CA GLY A 61 5.13 3.30 -20.80
C GLY A 61 4.91 2.62 -22.16
N LEU A 62 3.71 2.70 -22.69
CA LEU A 62 3.38 2.21 -24.02
C LEU A 62 3.13 3.38 -24.95
N GLU A 63 3.88 3.44 -26.03
CA GLU A 63 3.72 4.44 -27.09
C GLU A 63 2.41 4.16 -27.84
N ILE A 64 1.52 5.15 -27.90
CA ILE A 64 0.16 4.97 -28.46
C ILE A 64 0.16 4.55 -29.92
N GLU A 65 1.17 4.99 -30.69
CA GLU A 65 1.32 4.63 -32.11
C GLU A 65 1.62 3.12 -32.32
N LYS A 66 2.14 2.44 -31.30
CA LYS A 66 2.43 1.01 -31.33
C LYS A 66 1.27 0.14 -30.82
N ILE A 67 0.19 0.76 -30.34
CA ILE A 67 -0.96 0.04 -29.82
C ILE A 67 -1.90 -0.28 -30.99
N GLU A 68 -2.01 -1.57 -31.31
CA GLU A 68 -2.93 -2.04 -32.33
C GLU A 68 -4.37 -2.11 -31.80
N LYS A 69 -4.52 -2.50 -30.53
CA LYS A 69 -5.82 -2.68 -29.89
C LYS A 69 -5.75 -2.46 -28.39
N ILE A 70 -6.76 -1.80 -27.83
CA ILE A 70 -6.97 -1.69 -26.40
C ILE A 70 -8.40 -2.12 -26.08
N GLU A 71 -8.54 -2.99 -25.10
CA GLU A 71 -9.84 -3.47 -24.62
C GLU A 71 -9.93 -3.28 -23.12
N LYS A 72 -11.07 -2.73 -22.67
CA LYS A 72 -11.38 -2.68 -21.25
C LYS A 72 -11.76 -4.09 -20.81
N ILE A 73 -11.05 -4.61 -19.83
CA ILE A 73 -11.42 -5.87 -19.18
C ILE A 73 -12.52 -5.48 -18.20
N GLU A 74 -13.72 -6.06 -18.38
CA GLU A 74 -14.79 -5.91 -17.38
C GLU A 74 -14.23 -6.34 -16.02
N LYS A 75 -14.35 -5.47 -15.05
CA LYS A 75 -13.87 -5.72 -13.69
C LYS A 75 -14.44 -7.06 -13.22
N ASN A 76 -13.56 -7.99 -12.90
CA ASN A 76 -13.96 -9.21 -12.23
C ASN A 76 -14.59 -8.78 -10.89
N PRO A 77 -15.89 -9.07 -10.62
CA PRO A 77 -16.54 -8.63 -9.39
C PRO A 77 -15.87 -9.16 -8.11
N SER A 78 -14.92 -10.08 -8.23
CA SER A 78 -14.12 -10.60 -7.14
C SER A 78 -13.06 -9.61 -6.62
N ILE A 79 -12.69 -8.55 -7.35
CA ILE A 79 -11.71 -7.54 -6.89
C ILE A 79 -12.41 -6.37 -6.17
N GLU A 80 -13.64 -6.03 -6.55
CA GLU A 80 -14.41 -4.98 -5.85
C GLU A 80 -15.14 -5.48 -4.60
N LYS A 81 -15.44 -6.78 -4.49
CA LYS A 81 -16.05 -7.35 -3.27
C LYS A 81 -15.15 -7.34 -2.04
N ASN A 82 -13.85 -7.06 -2.20
CA ASN A 82 -12.94 -6.95 -1.05
C ASN A 82 -12.90 -5.55 -0.40
N ILE A 83 -13.65 -4.56 -0.90
CA ILE A 83 -13.63 -3.19 -0.35
C ILE A 83 -14.85 -2.90 0.54
N GLU A 84 -15.89 -3.71 0.50
CA GLU A 84 -17.14 -3.45 1.26
C GLU A 84 -17.55 -4.53 2.26
N THR A 85 -16.75 -5.51 2.53
CA THR A 85 -17.04 -6.41 3.65
C THR A 85 -16.33 -5.93 4.91
N ASN A 86 -17.04 -5.14 5.71
CA ASN A 86 -16.89 -5.06 7.17
C ASN A 86 -17.18 -6.44 7.80
N GLN A 87 -16.53 -7.49 7.32
CA GLN A 87 -16.49 -8.75 8.05
C GLN A 87 -15.53 -8.52 9.20
N LYS A 88 -16.10 -8.30 10.41
CA LYS A 88 -15.32 -8.46 11.64
C LYS A 88 -14.61 -9.79 11.54
N ILE A 89 -13.28 -9.74 11.48
CA ILE A 89 -12.45 -10.93 11.48
C ILE A 89 -12.66 -11.56 12.86
N GLU A 90 -13.29 -12.72 12.90
CA GLU A 90 -13.42 -13.47 14.14
C GLU A 90 -12.02 -13.91 14.58
N LYS A 91 -11.63 -13.51 15.79
CA LYS A 91 -10.35 -13.93 16.36
C LYS A 91 -10.33 -15.44 16.57
N ASN A 92 -9.27 -16.07 16.13
CA ASN A 92 -9.04 -17.48 16.38
C ASN A 92 -8.26 -17.64 17.69
N ASN A 93 -8.89 -18.21 18.70
CA ASN A 93 -8.29 -18.39 20.03
C ASN A 93 -7.02 -19.25 20.06
N ASN A 94 -6.72 -19.98 18.98
CA ASN A 94 -5.52 -20.80 18.85
C ASN A 94 -4.33 -20.05 18.23
N LEU A 95 -4.52 -18.79 17.80
CA LEU A 95 -3.47 -17.99 17.21
C LEU A 95 -2.99 -16.88 18.17
N PRO A 96 -1.71 -16.52 18.11
CA PRO A 96 -1.18 -15.42 18.92
C PRO A 96 -1.82 -14.08 18.53
N ASN A 97 -2.02 -13.22 19.51
CA ASN A 97 -2.46 -11.84 19.29
C ASN A 97 -1.23 -10.97 19.04
N ILE A 98 -1.24 -10.22 17.95
CA ILE A 98 -0.15 -9.30 17.55
C ILE A 98 -0.73 -7.88 17.40
N LEU A 99 -0.06 -6.91 17.97
CA LEU A 99 -0.37 -5.51 17.76
C LEU A 99 0.52 -4.92 16.67
N LEU A 100 -0.07 -4.41 15.60
CA LEU A 100 0.63 -3.66 14.56
C LEU A 100 0.44 -2.15 14.79
N LEU A 101 1.52 -1.47 15.10
CA LEU A 101 1.56 -0.01 15.20
C LEU A 101 2.08 0.58 13.88
N SER A 102 1.30 1.41 13.22
CA SER A 102 1.70 2.08 11.99
C SER A 102 2.21 3.49 12.30
N THR A 103 3.41 3.80 11.81
CA THR A 103 4.00 5.15 11.87
C THR A 103 4.08 5.81 10.49
N GLY A 104 3.61 5.12 9.46
CA GLY A 104 3.75 5.48 8.06
C GLY A 104 4.75 4.58 7.34
N GLY A 105 5.31 5.12 6.26
CA GLY A 105 6.21 4.35 5.39
C GLY A 105 5.48 3.44 4.41
N THR A 106 6.24 2.93 3.45
CA THR A 106 5.71 2.16 2.29
C THR A 106 5.04 0.86 2.69
N ILE A 107 5.51 0.21 3.76
CA ILE A 107 4.97 -1.08 4.22
C ILE A 107 3.52 -0.98 4.70
N ALA A 108 3.17 0.15 5.33
CA ALA A 108 1.84 0.39 5.86
C ALA A 108 0.98 1.26 4.93
N SER A 109 1.24 1.20 3.63
CA SER A 109 0.59 2.04 2.65
C SER A 109 0.05 1.22 1.49
N LYS A 110 -1.04 1.70 0.92
CA LYS A 110 -1.59 1.24 -0.37
C LYS A 110 -1.65 2.40 -1.35
N ILE A 111 -1.54 2.10 -2.63
CA ILE A 111 -1.68 3.09 -3.67
C ILE A 111 -3.13 3.08 -4.17
N ASP A 112 -3.78 4.23 -4.11
CA ASP A 112 -5.01 4.44 -4.86
C ASP A 112 -4.63 4.62 -6.34
N TYR A 113 -4.86 3.60 -7.14
CA TYR A 113 -4.49 3.60 -8.55
C TYR A 113 -5.26 4.61 -9.39
N ARG A 114 -6.40 5.09 -8.91
CA ARG A 114 -7.18 6.13 -9.59
C ARG A 114 -6.57 7.51 -9.40
N THR A 115 -6.00 7.77 -8.23
CA THR A 115 -5.47 9.10 -7.86
C THR A 115 -3.95 9.15 -7.83
N GLY A 116 -3.28 7.99 -7.79
CA GLY A 116 -1.84 7.87 -7.51
C GLY A 116 -1.47 8.20 -6.06
N ALA A 117 -2.47 8.49 -5.21
CA ALA A 117 -2.23 8.82 -3.82
C ALA A 117 -1.79 7.58 -3.03
N VAL A 118 -0.80 7.77 -2.17
CA VAL A 118 -0.39 6.76 -1.20
C VAL A 118 -1.19 7.00 0.07
N THR A 119 -2.03 6.03 0.45
CA THR A 119 -2.85 6.08 1.66
C THR A 119 -2.36 5.05 2.66
N PRO A 120 -2.31 5.36 3.97
CA PRO A 120 -1.94 4.36 4.97
C PRO A 120 -2.98 3.25 5.03
N ILE A 121 -2.52 2.02 5.30
CA ILE A 121 -3.39 0.90 5.69
C ILE A 121 -3.82 1.19 7.13
N LEU A 122 -5.12 1.39 7.34
CA LEU A 122 -5.64 1.89 8.61
C LEU A 122 -6.24 0.77 9.48
N THR A 123 -6.66 -0.35 8.87
CA THR A 123 -7.40 -1.39 9.59
C THR A 123 -6.78 -2.79 9.42
N ALA A 124 -7.08 -3.68 10.37
CA ALA A 124 -6.70 -5.09 10.29
C ALA A 124 -7.35 -5.77 9.09
N GLU A 125 -8.57 -5.38 8.74
CA GLU A 125 -9.31 -5.88 7.59
C GLU A 125 -8.61 -5.52 6.29
N GLU A 126 -8.13 -4.26 6.15
CA GLU A 126 -7.38 -3.82 4.99
C GLU A 126 -6.05 -4.58 4.85
N LEU A 127 -5.35 -4.81 5.97
CA LEU A 127 -4.12 -5.59 5.99
C LEU A 127 -4.37 -7.05 5.57
N ASN A 128 -5.38 -7.70 6.14
CA ASN A 128 -5.74 -9.07 5.79
C ASN A 128 -6.25 -9.21 4.34
N SER A 129 -6.90 -8.18 3.81
CA SER A 129 -7.31 -8.16 2.40
C SER A 129 -6.09 -8.07 1.46
N SER A 130 -5.05 -7.37 1.90
CA SER A 130 -3.80 -7.21 1.14
C SER A 130 -2.90 -8.44 1.22
N VAL A 131 -2.87 -9.11 2.40
CA VAL A 131 -2.03 -10.29 2.68
C VAL A 131 -2.86 -11.31 3.50
N PRO A 132 -3.75 -12.09 2.84
CA PRO A 132 -4.65 -13.02 3.52
C PRO A 132 -3.96 -14.11 4.34
N GLU A 133 -2.70 -14.40 4.01
CA GLU A 133 -1.88 -15.39 4.71
C GLU A 133 -1.62 -15.02 6.17
N LEU A 134 -1.59 -13.74 6.50
CA LEU A 134 -1.36 -13.25 7.87
C LEU A 134 -2.45 -13.74 8.83
N GLY A 135 -3.71 -13.77 8.42
CA GLY A 135 -4.82 -14.26 9.22
C GLY A 135 -4.76 -15.74 9.55
N LYS A 136 -3.87 -16.52 8.91
CA LYS A 136 -3.63 -17.93 9.21
C LYS A 136 -2.60 -18.15 10.33
N ILE A 137 -1.78 -17.14 10.63
CA ILE A 137 -0.66 -17.24 11.56
C ILE A 137 -0.83 -16.41 12.83
N ALA A 138 -1.63 -15.35 12.79
CA ALA A 138 -1.85 -14.47 13.94
C ALA A 138 -3.19 -13.74 13.86
N ASN A 139 -3.73 -13.36 15.02
CA ASN A 139 -4.76 -12.35 15.14
C ASN A 139 -4.06 -10.98 15.19
N ILE A 140 -4.32 -10.10 14.25
CA ILE A 140 -3.63 -8.81 14.15
C ILE A 140 -4.60 -7.69 14.47
N ASP A 141 -4.31 -6.94 15.51
CA ASP A 141 -4.94 -5.66 15.80
C ASP A 141 -4.05 -4.54 15.27
N THR A 142 -4.64 -3.49 14.70
CA THR A 142 -3.89 -2.38 14.13
C THR A 142 -4.19 -1.07 14.86
N LYS A 143 -3.16 -0.23 15.02
CA LYS A 143 -3.29 1.13 15.53
C LYS A 143 -2.37 2.05 14.75
N VAL A 144 -2.94 3.08 14.12
CA VAL A 144 -2.15 4.12 13.46
C VAL A 144 -1.76 5.17 14.51
N LEU A 145 -0.46 5.39 14.69
CA LEU A 145 0.06 6.43 15.59
C LEU A 145 0.17 7.78 14.88
N PHE A 146 0.70 7.73 13.68
CA PHE A 146 0.84 8.84 12.74
C PHE A 146 1.18 8.27 11.35
N SER A 147 1.20 9.12 10.34
CA SER A 147 1.58 8.75 8.98
C SER A 147 2.60 9.76 8.46
N GLU A 148 3.88 9.44 8.70
CA GLU A 148 4.99 10.31 8.32
C GLU A 148 5.96 9.55 7.40
N TYR A 149 6.62 10.31 6.52
CA TYR A 149 7.83 9.81 5.87
C TYR A 149 8.94 9.68 6.91
N SER A 150 9.77 8.65 6.79
CA SER A 150 10.79 8.36 7.81
C SER A 150 11.79 9.49 8.00
N GLU A 151 12.12 10.24 6.95
CA GLU A 151 12.99 11.42 7.03
C GLU A 151 12.42 12.56 7.88
N ASN A 152 11.10 12.56 8.11
CA ASN A 152 10.41 13.56 8.95
C ASN A 152 10.23 13.10 10.40
N ILE A 153 10.71 11.90 10.76
CA ILE A 153 10.64 11.39 12.13
C ILE A 153 11.57 12.23 13.03
N MET A 154 10.99 12.73 14.10
CA MET A 154 11.64 13.57 15.09
C MET A 154 11.58 12.93 16.48
N PRO A 155 12.38 13.40 17.48
CA PRO A 155 12.36 12.86 18.84
C PRO A 155 10.97 12.76 19.49
N LYS A 156 10.07 13.69 19.22
CA LYS A 156 8.67 13.64 19.68
C LYS A 156 7.91 12.39 19.19
N HIS A 157 8.25 11.92 17.99
CA HIS A 157 7.64 10.72 17.42
C HIS A 157 8.17 9.47 18.12
N TRP A 158 9.46 9.40 18.43
CA TRP A 158 10.05 8.31 19.22
C TRP A 158 9.46 8.22 20.62
N LEU A 159 9.28 9.37 21.29
CA LEU A 159 8.58 9.44 22.59
C LEU A 159 7.17 8.88 22.49
N LYS A 160 6.39 9.33 21.49
CA LYS A 160 5.02 8.85 21.27
C LYS A 160 4.95 7.36 21.01
N ILE A 161 5.88 6.79 20.22
CA ILE A 161 5.97 5.34 20.01
C ILE A 161 6.24 4.63 21.34
N ALA A 162 7.28 5.07 22.09
CA ALA A 162 7.65 4.44 23.35
C ALA A 162 6.54 4.50 24.41
N GLU A 163 5.87 5.62 24.54
CA GLU A 163 4.73 5.80 25.45
C GLU A 163 3.56 4.87 25.05
N THR A 164 3.21 4.86 23.77
CA THR A 164 2.15 3.96 23.29
C THR A 164 2.49 2.49 23.54
N VAL A 165 3.72 2.07 23.24
CA VAL A 165 4.16 0.69 23.49
C VAL A 165 4.04 0.33 24.98
N LYS A 166 4.42 1.23 25.89
CA LYS A 166 4.31 1.01 27.34
C LYS A 166 2.88 0.78 27.84
N GLU A 167 1.88 1.37 27.17
CA GLU A 167 0.47 1.13 27.49
C GLU A 167 0.11 -0.35 27.39
N TYR A 168 0.77 -1.13 26.53
CA TYR A 168 0.52 -2.53 26.27
C TYR A 168 1.39 -3.51 27.10
N SER A 169 2.17 -3.01 28.06
CA SER A 169 3.08 -3.83 28.88
C SER A 169 2.39 -4.96 29.67
N LYS A 170 1.09 -4.82 29.93
CA LYS A 170 0.26 -5.80 30.64
C LYS A 170 -0.85 -6.41 29.76
N SER A 171 -0.75 -6.22 28.45
CA SER A 171 -1.73 -6.79 27.51
C SER A 171 -1.46 -8.26 27.25
N ASP A 172 -2.39 -8.91 26.58
CA ASP A 172 -2.31 -10.30 26.13
C ASP A 172 -1.66 -10.46 24.74
N TYR A 173 -1.05 -9.41 24.23
CA TYR A 173 -0.30 -9.49 22.98
C TYR A 173 0.98 -10.30 23.13
N SER A 174 1.19 -11.22 22.19
CA SER A 174 2.40 -12.05 22.08
C SER A 174 3.57 -11.29 21.44
N GLY A 175 3.29 -10.19 20.75
CA GLY A 175 4.29 -9.33 20.10
C GLY A 175 3.71 -8.02 19.62
N ILE A 176 4.60 -7.03 19.44
CA ILE A 176 4.28 -5.73 18.86
C ILE A 176 5.13 -5.54 17.60
N ILE A 177 4.48 -5.23 16.49
CA ILE A 177 5.16 -4.89 15.24
C ILE A 177 4.99 -3.39 15.01
N ILE A 178 6.08 -2.70 14.68
CA ILE A 178 6.07 -1.29 14.34
C ILE A 178 6.41 -1.16 12.85
N ALA A 179 5.41 -0.80 12.04
CA ALA A 179 5.61 -0.49 10.63
C ALA A 179 6.21 0.91 10.50
N HIS A 180 7.37 1.01 9.84
CA HIS A 180 8.19 2.21 9.78
C HIS A 180 8.81 2.38 8.39
N GLY A 181 9.08 3.61 7.98
CA GLY A 181 9.86 3.85 6.76
C GLY A 181 11.33 3.46 6.94
N THR A 182 11.96 3.00 5.87
CA THR A 182 13.30 2.37 5.94
C THR A 182 14.45 3.32 6.22
N ASP A 183 14.35 4.61 5.83
CA ASP A 183 15.51 5.53 5.83
C ASP A 183 16.03 5.84 7.22
N THR A 184 15.17 5.96 8.22
CA THR A 184 15.53 6.31 9.59
C THR A 184 15.11 5.25 10.64
N MET A 185 14.69 4.06 10.20
CA MET A 185 14.25 2.98 11.09
C MET A 185 15.33 2.59 12.12
N HIS A 186 16.60 2.64 11.74
CA HIS A 186 17.73 2.33 12.61
C HIS A 186 17.86 3.31 13.78
N TYR A 187 17.57 4.61 13.61
CA TYR A 187 17.54 5.57 14.70
C TYR A 187 16.38 5.30 15.66
N THR A 188 15.20 5.04 15.11
CA THR A 188 14.02 4.70 15.90
C THR A 188 14.24 3.42 16.69
N SER A 189 14.80 2.36 16.07
CA SER A 189 15.08 1.10 16.76
C SER A 189 16.11 1.27 17.86
N SER A 190 17.17 2.05 17.62
CA SER A 190 18.20 2.35 18.63
C SER A 190 17.57 3.07 19.83
N TYR A 191 16.79 4.11 19.61
CA TYR A 191 16.10 4.81 20.70
C TYR A 191 15.19 3.89 21.51
N LEU A 192 14.37 3.07 20.84
CA LEU A 192 13.43 2.16 21.50
C LEU A 192 14.14 1.06 22.29
N SER A 193 15.29 0.57 21.83
CA SER A 193 16.05 -0.45 22.52
C SER A 193 16.54 0.01 23.91
N PHE A 194 16.85 1.30 24.06
CA PHE A 194 17.22 1.88 25.35
C PHE A 194 16.00 2.30 26.18
N SER A 195 15.02 2.95 25.56
CA SER A 195 13.86 3.49 26.30
C SER A 195 12.88 2.43 26.77
N LEU A 196 12.90 1.24 26.14
CA LEU A 196 12.04 0.09 26.44
C LEU A 196 12.83 -1.10 26.95
N ALA A 197 14.03 -0.87 27.50
CA ALA A 197 14.84 -1.93 28.11
C ALA A 197 14.04 -2.68 29.18
N GLY A 198 13.97 -4.02 29.09
CA GLY A 198 13.20 -4.85 30.00
C GLY A 198 11.69 -4.90 29.73
N PHE A 199 11.23 -4.37 28.61
CA PHE A 199 9.83 -4.49 28.21
C PHE A 199 9.46 -5.97 27.99
N PRO A 200 8.31 -6.46 28.54
CA PRO A 200 8.03 -7.90 28.63
C PRO A 200 7.60 -8.53 27.30
N ILE A 201 7.21 -7.74 26.31
CA ILE A 201 6.68 -8.21 25.02
C ILE A 201 7.71 -7.93 23.92
N PRO A 202 8.03 -8.88 23.03
CA PRO A 202 8.96 -8.64 21.93
C PRO A 202 8.43 -7.57 20.97
N ILE A 203 9.33 -6.71 20.51
CA ILE A 203 9.02 -5.63 19.59
C ILE A 203 9.88 -5.80 18.33
N ALA A 204 9.22 -5.81 17.16
CA ALA A 204 9.89 -5.85 15.87
C ALA A 204 9.58 -4.59 15.06
N LEU A 205 10.62 -3.94 14.52
CA LEU A 205 10.44 -2.88 13.54
C LEU A 205 10.56 -3.49 12.15
N VAL A 206 9.61 -3.16 11.28
CA VAL A 206 9.58 -3.63 9.89
C VAL A 206 9.35 -2.49 8.94
N GLY A 207 10.04 -2.54 7.82
CA GLY A 207 9.90 -1.61 6.73
C GLY A 207 9.89 -2.34 5.40
N SER A 208 9.44 -1.66 4.35
CA SER A 208 9.48 -2.18 2.99
C SER A 208 9.83 -1.07 2.02
N GLN A 209 10.64 -1.39 1.03
CA GLN A 209 10.94 -0.48 -0.08
C GLN A 209 9.82 -0.45 -1.13
N ARG A 210 8.91 -1.42 -1.07
CA ARG A 210 7.75 -1.50 -1.96
C ARG A 210 6.48 -1.61 -1.14
N SER A 211 5.41 -0.99 -1.62
CA SER A 211 4.08 -1.14 -1.04
C SER A 211 3.58 -2.58 -1.19
N SER A 212 2.73 -3.01 -0.27
CA SER A 212 2.18 -4.38 -0.21
C SER A 212 1.40 -4.79 -1.47
N ASP A 213 0.97 -3.83 -2.27
CA ASP A 213 0.25 -4.02 -3.52
C ASP A 213 1.17 -4.23 -4.74
N ARG A 214 2.49 -4.26 -4.54
CA ARG A 214 3.48 -4.57 -5.58
C ARG A 214 4.10 -5.92 -5.32
N ALA A 215 4.18 -6.75 -6.37
CA ALA A 215 4.90 -8.00 -6.29
C ALA A 215 6.38 -7.77 -5.91
N SER A 216 6.89 -8.58 -5.01
CA SER A 216 8.29 -8.60 -4.59
C SER A 216 9.19 -9.22 -5.65
#